data_263d2524885b30496ec32f0cc84d37ba
#
_entry.id   263d2524885b30496ec32f0cc84d37ba
#
_cell.length_a   1.000
_cell.length_b   1.000
_cell.length_c   1.000
_cell.angle_alpha   90.00
_cell.angle_beta   90.00
_cell.angle_gamma   90.00
#
_symmetry.space_group_name_H-M   'P 1'
#
loop_
_entity.id
_entity.type
_entity.pdbx_description
1 polymer ?
#
loop_
_entity_poly.entity_id
_entity_poly.type
_entity_poly.pdbx_seq_one_letter_code
_entity_poly.pdbx_strand_id
1 'polypeptide(L)'
;MCIRDRDENNYYENDTFLTEALTQEALKRLDAIRKNPREADKPFYLYMSHYAIHAPFDMRGYDKRFAEEYSNPNDGHKWSDNEKRYSALIQGMDKSLGDIREYLKKNNLDKNTVIIFMADNGGLAISGRMGNKESNYPLSFGKGSNREGGIREPMIVYWPGVTKAESVCATPVIIEDFFPTILEIAGAKKIQAPQVVDGKSFVALLKGGSMNPNRPLLFHTPNVWGEGNGNNSRYSPSTAMRQGDWKLIYWHPDQKFELFNLKEDISEEHNLAEQQPERVKAMARTMTALLKERKAQMPTYKKNNPAGAREGAPVPWPDQAAARL
;
A
#
# COMPACT_ATOMS: atom_id res chain seq x y z
N MET A 1 13.77 -5.13 -15.97
CA MET A 1 14.15 -3.76 -15.57
C MET A 1 15.54 -3.84 -14.98
N CYS A 2 16.51 -3.16 -15.54
CA CYS A 2 17.89 -3.18 -15.06
C CYS A 2 18.02 -2.19 -13.89
N ILE A 3 18.55 -2.64 -12.76
CA ILE A 3 18.98 -1.73 -11.72
C ILE A 3 20.24 -1.06 -12.25
N ARG A 4 20.15 0.22 -12.58
CA ARG A 4 21.33 1.03 -12.80
C ARG A 4 21.78 1.56 -11.45
N ASP A 5 22.87 1.01 -10.94
CA ASP A 5 23.67 1.74 -9.98
C ASP A 5 24.37 2.91 -10.68
N ARG A 6 24.78 3.93 -9.92
CA ARG A 6 25.53 5.09 -10.44
C ARG A 6 26.85 4.73 -11.10
N ASP A 7 27.34 3.51 -10.89
CA ASP A 7 28.44 2.90 -11.62
C ASP A 7 27.87 2.08 -12.79
N GLU A 8 27.96 2.60 -14.00
CA GLU A 8 27.44 2.01 -15.22
C GLU A 8 28.01 0.62 -15.55
N ASN A 9 28.97 0.13 -14.78
CA ASN A 9 29.71 -1.11 -15.00
C ASN A 9 29.39 -2.25 -14.02
N ASN A 10 28.52 -2.05 -13.05
CA ASN A 10 28.15 -3.09 -12.07
C ASN A 10 26.76 -3.65 -12.36
N TYR A 11 26.66 -4.47 -13.40
CA TYR A 11 25.49 -5.34 -13.59
C TYR A 11 25.69 -6.62 -12.76
N TYR A 12 24.67 -6.97 -11.98
CA TYR A 12 24.57 -8.33 -11.45
C TYR A 12 24.19 -9.26 -12.61
N GLU A 13 25.17 -9.74 -13.35
CA GLU A 13 24.98 -10.69 -14.47
C GLU A 13 24.79 -12.13 -13.98
N ASN A 14 24.76 -12.36 -12.68
CA ASN A 14 24.71 -13.67 -12.07
C ASN A 14 23.29 -14.08 -11.70
N ASP A 15 23.10 -15.35 -11.35
CA ASP A 15 21.89 -15.97 -10.79
C ASP A 15 21.46 -15.38 -9.41
N THR A 16 22.00 -14.21 -9.04
CA THR A 16 21.63 -13.55 -7.79
C THR A 16 20.24 -12.94 -7.93
N PHE A 17 19.35 -13.41 -7.08
CA PHE A 17 17.98 -12.90 -7.04
C PHE A 17 17.94 -11.40 -6.73
N LEU A 18 17.08 -10.65 -7.43
CA LEU A 18 17.04 -9.19 -7.37
C LEU A 18 16.90 -8.62 -5.94
N THR A 19 16.06 -9.23 -5.10
CA THR A 19 15.88 -8.81 -3.71
C THR A 19 17.18 -8.96 -2.89
N GLU A 20 17.92 -10.03 -3.14
CA GLU A 20 19.23 -10.27 -2.54
C GLU A 20 20.26 -9.23 -3.00
N ALA A 21 20.32 -8.95 -4.31
CA ALA A 21 21.23 -7.96 -4.87
C ALA A 21 20.98 -6.57 -4.31
N LEU A 22 19.71 -6.15 -4.20
CA LEU A 22 19.34 -4.87 -3.58
C LEU A 22 19.77 -4.81 -2.11
N THR A 23 19.62 -5.90 -1.38
CA THR A 23 20.03 -5.99 0.02
C THR A 23 21.54 -5.85 0.16
N GLN A 24 22.31 -6.58 -0.66
CA GLN A 24 23.76 -6.50 -0.67
C GLN A 24 24.26 -5.08 -0.98
N GLU A 25 23.65 -4.41 -1.98
CA GLU A 25 24.00 -3.02 -2.29
C GLU A 25 23.68 -2.07 -1.14
N ALA A 26 22.53 -2.22 -0.49
CA ALA A 26 22.19 -1.42 0.67
C ALA A 26 23.23 -1.56 1.79
N LEU A 27 23.65 -2.81 2.10
CA LEU A 27 24.66 -3.07 3.12
C LEU A 27 26.03 -2.50 2.74
N LYS A 28 26.44 -2.61 1.46
CA LYS A 28 27.67 -1.97 0.95
C LYS A 28 27.62 -0.44 1.11
N ARG A 29 26.46 0.19 0.82
CA ARG A 29 26.29 1.65 0.99
C ARG A 29 26.37 2.08 2.44
N LEU A 30 25.77 1.34 3.35
CA LEU A 30 25.88 1.59 4.79
C LEU A 30 27.32 1.47 5.25
N ASP A 31 28.07 0.45 4.79
CA ASP A 31 29.50 0.31 5.08
C ASP A 31 30.31 1.48 4.53
N ALA A 32 30.05 1.94 3.32
CA ALA A 32 30.75 3.08 2.71
C ALA A 32 30.53 4.37 3.52
N ILE A 33 29.29 4.63 3.95
CA ILE A 33 28.97 5.78 4.80
C ILE A 33 29.76 5.72 6.11
N ARG A 34 29.78 4.56 6.78
CA ARG A 34 30.47 4.39 8.06
C ARG A 34 32.00 4.49 7.97
N LYS A 35 32.57 4.10 6.84
CA LYS A 35 34.03 4.24 6.59
C LYS A 35 34.42 5.64 6.16
N ASN A 36 33.48 6.51 5.82
CA ASN A 36 33.73 7.88 5.45
C ASN A 36 33.82 8.78 6.73
N PRO A 37 34.98 9.31 7.12
CA PRO A 37 35.10 10.13 8.34
C PRO A 37 34.21 11.38 8.36
N ARG A 38 33.76 11.87 7.21
CA ARG A 38 32.88 13.04 7.10
C ARG A 38 31.39 12.70 7.33
N GLU A 39 31.03 11.41 7.29
CA GLU A 39 29.66 10.95 7.33
C GLU A 39 29.38 9.92 8.43
N ALA A 40 30.41 9.27 8.95
CA ALA A 40 30.30 8.16 9.90
C ALA A 40 29.44 8.46 11.13
N ASP A 41 29.50 9.70 11.63
CA ASP A 41 28.76 10.15 12.81
C ASP A 41 27.43 10.82 12.47
N LYS A 42 27.10 10.95 11.18
CA LYS A 42 25.81 11.52 10.76
C LYS A 42 24.71 10.46 10.74
N PRO A 43 23.47 10.83 11.05
CA PRO A 43 22.34 9.93 10.82
C PRO A 43 22.20 9.62 9.33
N PHE A 44 21.80 8.38 9.02
CA PHE A 44 21.47 7.97 7.65
C PHE A 44 19.96 7.80 7.48
N TYR A 45 19.50 7.90 6.24
CA TYR A 45 18.19 7.52 5.79
C TYR A 45 18.31 6.53 4.63
N LEU A 46 17.83 5.32 4.84
CA LEU A 46 17.82 4.26 3.83
C LEU A 46 16.38 3.98 3.39
N TYR A 47 16.08 4.19 2.12
CA TYR A 47 14.81 3.81 1.50
C TYR A 47 15.03 2.59 0.61
N MET A 48 14.49 1.44 1.05
CA MET A 48 14.58 0.15 0.34
C MET A 48 13.33 -0.07 -0.48
N SER A 49 13.40 0.25 -1.77
CA SER A 49 12.30 0.03 -2.70
C SER A 49 12.45 -1.33 -3.38
N HIS A 50 11.93 -2.38 -2.74
CA HIS A 50 11.94 -3.71 -3.30
C HIS A 50 10.98 -3.87 -4.49
N TYR A 51 11.37 -4.70 -5.47
CA TYR A 51 10.45 -5.17 -6.51
C TYR A 51 9.57 -6.33 -6.05
N ALA A 52 10.07 -7.13 -5.09
CA ALA A 52 9.25 -8.15 -4.47
C ALA A 52 8.08 -7.46 -3.74
N ILE A 53 6.90 -7.94 -3.91
CA ILE A 53 6.42 -9.19 -4.47
C ILE A 53 5.72 -9.01 -5.85
N HIS A 54 6.18 -8.08 -6.66
CA HIS A 54 5.59 -7.78 -7.96
C HIS A 54 5.80 -8.91 -8.98
N ALA A 55 4.79 -9.15 -9.82
CA ALA A 55 4.92 -10.02 -11.01
C ALA A 55 6.05 -9.51 -11.96
N PRO A 56 6.66 -10.35 -12.81
CA PRO A 56 6.20 -11.71 -13.16
C PRO A 56 6.62 -12.78 -12.14
N PHE A 57 5.75 -13.78 -11.97
CA PHE A 57 6.01 -14.97 -11.16
C PHE A 57 6.60 -16.10 -12.00
N ASP A 58 7.46 -15.77 -12.96
CA ASP A 58 8.14 -16.77 -13.79
C ASP A 58 9.40 -17.34 -13.11
N MET A 59 10.04 -18.31 -13.75
CA MET A 59 11.23 -19.00 -13.24
C MET A 59 12.43 -18.07 -12.99
N ARG A 60 12.40 -16.83 -13.46
CA ARG A 60 13.44 -15.80 -13.28
C ARG A 60 13.11 -14.81 -12.18
N GLY A 61 11.84 -14.76 -11.77
CA GLY A 61 11.30 -13.77 -10.85
C GLY A 61 11.25 -14.16 -9.38
N TYR A 62 11.64 -15.38 -9.00
CA TYR A 62 11.59 -15.84 -7.61
C TYR A 62 12.86 -16.58 -7.18
N ASP A 63 13.13 -16.57 -5.89
CA ASP A 63 14.27 -17.27 -5.31
C ASP A 63 13.94 -18.77 -5.13
N LYS A 64 14.60 -19.62 -5.90
CA LYS A 64 14.37 -21.06 -5.89
C LYS A 64 14.65 -21.69 -4.53
N ARG A 65 15.56 -21.11 -3.72
CA ARG A 65 15.88 -21.63 -2.37
C ARG A 65 14.64 -21.75 -1.48
N PHE A 66 13.69 -20.81 -1.64
CA PHE A 66 12.47 -20.78 -0.84
C PHE A 66 11.31 -21.55 -1.48
N ALA A 67 11.32 -21.74 -2.79
CA ALA A 67 10.21 -22.41 -3.48
C ALA A 67 10.05 -23.88 -3.07
N GLU A 68 11.13 -24.55 -2.68
CA GLU A 68 11.12 -25.94 -2.25
C GLU A 68 10.36 -26.16 -0.94
N GLU A 69 10.37 -25.17 -0.04
CA GLU A 69 9.65 -25.23 1.24
C GLU A 69 8.13 -25.35 1.05
N TYR A 70 7.59 -24.75 -0.03
CA TYR A 70 6.17 -24.79 -0.39
C TYR A 70 5.80 -26.00 -1.26
N SER A 71 6.70 -26.93 -1.42
CA SER A 71 6.48 -28.16 -2.19
C SER A 71 6.21 -29.38 -1.33
N ASN A 72 6.15 -29.21 0.00
CA ASN A 72 5.89 -30.30 0.93
C ASN A 72 4.45 -30.82 0.79
N PRO A 73 4.23 -32.07 0.37
CA PRO A 73 2.88 -32.62 0.21
C PRO A 73 2.18 -32.89 1.55
N ASN A 74 2.89 -32.78 2.68
CA ASN A 74 2.38 -33.10 4.02
C ASN A 74 1.87 -31.86 4.79
N ASP A 75 1.92 -30.64 4.20
CA ASP A 75 1.43 -29.43 4.85
C ASP A 75 -0.11 -29.28 4.80
N GLY A 76 -0.80 -30.22 4.14
CA GLY A 76 -2.25 -30.22 4.00
C GLY A 76 -2.79 -29.20 2.98
N HIS A 77 -1.94 -28.41 2.37
CA HIS A 77 -2.29 -27.43 1.34
C HIS A 77 -1.78 -27.83 -0.05
N LYS A 78 -2.67 -27.78 -1.04
CA LYS A 78 -2.27 -27.99 -2.45
C LYS A 78 -1.85 -26.65 -3.07
N TRP A 79 -0.59 -26.32 -2.92
CA TRP A 79 -0.01 -25.10 -3.48
C TRP A 79 0.03 -25.13 -5.01
N SER A 80 -0.58 -24.15 -5.65
CA SER A 80 -0.35 -23.90 -7.08
C SER A 80 1.06 -23.34 -7.30
N ASP A 81 1.59 -23.46 -8.51
CA ASP A 81 2.92 -22.93 -8.83
C ASP A 81 3.02 -21.41 -8.61
N ASN A 82 1.95 -20.68 -8.88
CA ASN A 82 1.93 -19.22 -8.63
C ASN A 82 1.95 -18.90 -7.14
N GLU A 83 1.24 -19.65 -6.31
CA GLU A 83 1.28 -19.48 -4.86
C GLU A 83 2.67 -19.79 -4.28
N LYS A 84 3.31 -20.88 -4.73
CA LYS A 84 4.69 -21.21 -4.33
C LYS A 84 5.67 -20.08 -4.66
N ARG A 85 5.59 -19.56 -5.88
CA ARG A 85 6.46 -18.49 -6.34
C ARG A 85 6.21 -17.19 -5.59
N TYR A 86 4.94 -16.86 -5.36
CA TYR A 86 4.56 -15.68 -4.60
C TYR A 86 5.04 -15.75 -3.15
N SER A 87 4.88 -16.91 -2.50
CA SER A 87 5.38 -17.14 -1.15
C SER A 87 6.90 -17.08 -1.06
N ALA A 88 7.61 -17.61 -2.06
CA ALA A 88 9.06 -17.49 -2.14
C ALA A 88 9.54 -16.03 -2.29
N LEU A 89 8.78 -15.18 -3.00
CA LEU A 89 9.07 -13.74 -3.08
C LEU A 89 8.92 -13.05 -1.72
N ILE A 90 7.86 -13.39 -0.97
CA ILE A 90 7.62 -12.86 0.38
C ILE A 90 8.77 -13.28 1.31
N GLN A 91 9.19 -14.53 1.26
CA GLN A 91 10.26 -15.06 2.10
C GLN A 91 11.62 -14.42 1.77
N GLY A 92 11.90 -14.17 0.48
CA GLY A 92 13.07 -13.41 0.06
C GLY A 92 13.10 -11.99 0.60
N MET A 93 11.95 -11.34 0.67
CA MET A 93 11.81 -10.01 1.26
C MET A 93 11.97 -10.02 2.78
N ASP A 94 11.41 -11.02 3.47
CA ASP A 94 11.59 -11.24 4.91
C ASP A 94 13.08 -11.46 5.25
N LYS A 95 13.76 -12.31 4.47
CA LYS A 95 15.22 -12.50 4.59
C LYS A 95 15.98 -11.16 4.45
N SER A 96 15.63 -10.34 3.47
CA SER A 96 16.27 -9.04 3.27
C SER A 96 16.17 -8.16 4.52
N LEU A 97 14.99 -8.09 5.13
CA LEU A 97 14.79 -7.37 6.39
C LEU A 97 15.63 -7.98 7.52
N GLY A 98 15.71 -9.31 7.58
CA GLY A 98 16.56 -10.06 8.52
C GLY A 98 18.03 -9.65 8.39
N ASP A 99 18.58 -9.70 7.17
CA ASP A 99 19.98 -9.37 6.87
C ASP A 99 20.31 -7.93 7.27
N ILE A 100 19.42 -6.97 7.00
CA ILE A 100 19.59 -5.57 7.42
C ILE A 100 19.59 -5.45 8.94
N ARG A 101 18.67 -6.12 9.65
CA ARG A 101 18.62 -6.11 11.12
C ARG A 101 19.88 -6.70 11.75
N GLU A 102 20.39 -7.80 11.21
CA GLU A 102 21.65 -8.41 11.65
C GLU A 102 22.84 -7.47 11.44
N TYR A 103 22.90 -6.81 10.28
CA TYR A 103 23.90 -5.78 10.01
C TYR A 103 23.85 -4.64 11.04
N LEU A 104 22.67 -4.10 11.31
CA LEU A 104 22.51 -3.03 12.31
C LEU A 104 22.96 -3.49 13.68
N LYS A 105 22.60 -4.69 14.12
CA LYS A 105 23.02 -5.28 15.39
C LYS A 105 24.54 -5.46 15.47
N LYS A 106 25.14 -6.07 14.46
CA LYS A 106 26.59 -6.30 14.37
C LYS A 106 27.40 -4.99 14.45
N ASN A 107 26.80 -3.91 14.00
CA ASN A 107 27.44 -2.59 13.96
C ASN A 107 26.98 -1.66 15.10
N ASN A 108 26.25 -2.16 16.12
CA ASN A 108 25.73 -1.40 17.25
C ASN A 108 24.83 -0.20 16.84
N LEU A 109 24.09 -0.34 15.73
CA LEU A 109 23.16 0.65 15.21
C LEU A 109 21.70 0.33 15.54
N ASP A 110 21.42 -0.91 15.94
CA ASP A 110 20.07 -1.45 16.16
C ASP A 110 19.27 -0.68 17.23
N LYS A 111 19.96 -0.13 18.23
CA LYS A 111 19.33 0.65 19.32
C LYS A 111 19.02 2.09 18.95
N ASN A 112 19.55 2.59 17.84
CA ASN A 112 19.38 3.97 17.38
C ASN A 112 18.88 4.04 15.92
N THR A 113 18.23 2.99 15.44
CA THR A 113 17.65 2.95 14.10
C THR A 113 16.16 2.61 14.17
N VAL A 114 15.33 3.44 13.55
CA VAL A 114 13.92 3.15 13.33
C VAL A 114 13.79 2.35 12.05
N ILE A 115 13.03 1.26 12.10
CA ILE A 115 12.69 0.46 10.90
C ILE A 115 11.20 0.59 10.66
N ILE A 116 10.82 0.99 9.45
CA ILE A 116 9.44 1.03 8.99
C ILE A 116 9.35 0.07 7.80
N PHE A 117 8.51 -0.96 7.94
CA PHE A 117 8.18 -1.90 6.87
C PHE A 117 6.73 -1.69 6.47
N MET A 118 6.47 -1.56 5.17
CA MET A 118 5.12 -1.47 4.62
C MET A 118 5.11 -1.89 3.14
N ALA A 119 3.94 -2.25 2.63
CA ALA A 119 3.71 -2.39 1.21
C ALA A 119 3.23 -1.05 0.60
N ASP A 120 3.37 -0.90 -0.71
CA ASP A 120 2.96 0.29 -1.47
C ASP A 120 1.48 0.25 -1.87
N ASN A 121 0.94 -0.95 -2.01
CA ASN A 121 -0.46 -1.25 -2.31
C ASN A 121 -0.78 -2.70 -1.91
N GLY A 122 -2.06 -3.05 -1.92
CA GLY A 122 -2.52 -4.40 -1.64
C GLY A 122 -1.92 -5.46 -2.56
N GLY A 123 -1.83 -6.67 -2.07
CA GLY A 123 -1.32 -7.81 -2.82
C GLY A 123 -2.11 -8.05 -4.10
N LEU A 124 -1.44 -8.65 -5.10
CA LEU A 124 -2.14 -9.11 -6.30
C LEU A 124 -3.13 -10.20 -5.89
N ALA A 125 -4.40 -10.05 -6.28
CA ALA A 125 -5.42 -11.06 -6.02
C ALA A 125 -5.15 -12.30 -6.88
N ILE A 126 -4.53 -13.32 -6.28
CA ILE A 126 -4.27 -14.62 -6.91
C ILE A 126 -5.38 -15.56 -6.50
N SER A 127 -6.13 -16.07 -7.48
CA SER A 127 -7.15 -17.08 -7.24
C SER A 127 -6.53 -18.45 -6.93
N GLY A 128 -7.21 -19.23 -6.10
CA GLY A 128 -6.85 -20.63 -5.83
C GLY A 128 -6.59 -20.96 -4.36
N ARG A 129 -6.32 -19.98 -3.53
CA ARG A 129 -6.13 -20.19 -2.09
C ARG A 129 -7.50 -20.29 -1.39
N MET A 130 -7.65 -21.26 -0.48
CA MET A 130 -8.86 -21.44 0.33
C MET A 130 -10.17 -21.65 -0.48
N GLY A 131 -10.07 -22.45 -1.52
CA GLY A 131 -11.22 -22.76 -2.37
C GLY A 131 -11.58 -21.67 -3.31
N ASN A 132 -12.36 -20.94 -3.62
CA ASN A 132 -12.58 -19.87 -4.59
C ASN A 132 -12.21 -18.46 -4.05
N LYS A 133 -11.56 -18.37 -2.89
CA LYS A 133 -11.19 -17.08 -2.29
C LYS A 133 -9.84 -16.59 -2.80
N GLU A 134 -9.70 -15.29 -2.92
CA GLU A 134 -8.47 -14.65 -3.37
C GLU A 134 -7.41 -14.61 -2.27
N SER A 135 -6.14 -14.43 -2.62
CA SER A 135 -5.00 -14.45 -1.70
C SER A 135 -5.08 -13.39 -0.59
N ASN A 136 -5.82 -12.30 -0.80
CA ASN A 136 -5.99 -11.22 0.19
C ASN A 136 -7.14 -11.47 1.19
N TYR A 137 -7.86 -12.59 1.08
CA TYR A 137 -8.96 -12.90 2.00
C TYR A 137 -8.52 -12.78 3.48
N PRO A 138 -9.30 -12.16 4.38
CA PRO A 138 -10.71 -11.74 4.22
C PRO A 138 -10.94 -10.42 3.48
N LEU A 139 -9.89 -9.71 3.09
CA LEU A 139 -10.02 -8.47 2.34
C LEU A 139 -10.48 -8.75 0.91
N SER A 140 -11.40 -7.94 0.40
CA SER A 140 -11.92 -8.12 -0.95
C SER A 140 -10.98 -7.57 -2.01
N PHE A 141 -10.86 -8.27 -3.13
CA PHE A 141 -10.03 -7.91 -4.29
C PHE A 141 -8.53 -7.78 -3.97
N GLY A 142 -7.85 -6.86 -4.65
CA GLY A 142 -6.41 -6.65 -4.52
C GLY A 142 -5.93 -5.43 -5.27
N LYS A 143 -4.64 -5.40 -5.55
CA LYS A 143 -3.93 -4.33 -6.25
C LYS A 143 -4.74 -3.75 -7.40
N GLY A 144 -4.80 -2.43 -7.46
CA GLY A 144 -5.51 -1.68 -8.50
C GLY A 144 -6.99 -1.39 -8.20
N SER A 145 -7.56 -1.95 -7.11
CA SER A 145 -8.91 -1.65 -6.67
C SER A 145 -8.92 -0.72 -5.46
N ASN A 146 -10.03 0.00 -5.28
CA ASN A 146 -10.30 0.80 -4.08
C ASN A 146 -11.02 -0.01 -2.97
N ARG A 147 -11.07 -1.34 -3.09
CA ARG A 147 -11.51 -2.27 -2.05
C ARG A 147 -10.40 -2.49 -1.01
N GLU A 148 -10.76 -3.02 0.15
CA GLU A 148 -9.79 -3.23 1.25
C GLU A 148 -8.57 -4.03 0.81
N GLY A 149 -8.73 -5.09 0.00
CA GLY A 149 -7.60 -5.86 -0.51
C GLY A 149 -6.66 -5.10 -1.44
N GLY A 150 -7.09 -3.97 -2.00
CA GLY A 150 -6.24 -3.11 -2.85
C GLY A 150 -5.55 -1.98 -2.12
N ILE A 151 -6.10 -1.52 -0.99
CA ILE A 151 -5.64 -0.31 -0.29
C ILE A 151 -5.24 -0.52 1.17
N ARG A 152 -5.48 -1.71 1.74
CA ARG A 152 -5.08 -2.02 3.12
C ARG A 152 -3.80 -2.83 3.14
N GLU A 153 -2.76 -2.25 3.72
CA GLU A 153 -1.39 -2.74 3.66
C GLU A 153 -0.91 -3.29 5.01
N PRO A 154 -0.07 -4.34 5.03
CA PRO A 154 0.69 -4.67 6.20
C PRO A 154 1.70 -3.57 6.51
N MET A 155 1.78 -3.18 7.77
CA MET A 155 2.74 -2.19 8.25
C MET A 155 3.30 -2.59 9.61
N ILE A 156 4.61 -2.50 9.78
CA ILE A 156 5.32 -2.74 11.03
C ILE A 156 6.26 -1.57 11.28
N VAL A 157 6.26 -1.03 12.49
CA VAL A 157 7.22 -0.02 12.92
C VAL A 157 7.98 -0.52 14.14
N TYR A 158 9.28 -0.61 14.01
CA TYR A 158 10.20 -0.87 15.10
C TYR A 158 10.98 0.40 15.44
N TRP A 159 10.73 0.96 16.63
CA TRP A 159 11.42 2.14 17.15
C TRP A 159 11.93 1.84 18.55
N PRO A 160 13.24 1.55 18.70
CA PRO A 160 13.83 1.17 19.97
C PRO A 160 13.53 2.16 21.08
N GLY A 161 13.05 1.68 22.23
CA GLY A 161 12.69 2.50 23.37
C GLY A 161 11.40 3.32 23.24
N VAL A 162 10.71 3.26 22.09
CA VAL A 162 9.46 4.01 21.83
C VAL A 162 8.30 3.07 21.55
N THR A 163 8.40 2.20 20.54
CA THR A 163 7.33 1.24 20.24
C THR A 163 7.39 0.05 21.19
N LYS A 164 6.26 -0.32 21.76
CA LYS A 164 6.14 -1.50 22.63
C LYS A 164 6.11 -2.76 21.77
N ALA A 165 6.89 -3.77 22.15
CA ALA A 165 6.85 -5.09 21.50
C ALA A 165 5.42 -5.68 21.52
N GLU A 166 5.06 -6.39 20.46
CA GLU A 166 3.75 -7.07 20.31
C GLU A 166 2.53 -6.13 20.41
N SER A 167 2.74 -4.81 20.34
CA SER A 167 1.61 -3.88 20.34
C SER A 167 0.96 -3.79 18.96
N VAL A 168 -0.37 -3.63 18.96
CA VAL A 168 -1.17 -3.43 17.76
C VAL A 168 -1.88 -2.09 17.86
N CYS A 169 -1.86 -1.32 16.77
CA CYS A 169 -2.60 -0.06 16.63
C CYS A 169 -3.62 -0.19 15.52
N ALA A 170 -4.90 -0.04 15.84
CA ALA A 170 -6.00 -0.13 14.87
C ALA A 170 -6.38 1.21 14.23
N THR A 171 -5.74 2.32 14.61
CA THR A 171 -6.02 3.64 14.02
C THR A 171 -5.50 3.67 12.58
N PRO A 172 -6.36 3.92 11.58
CA PRO A 172 -5.93 3.96 10.20
C PRO A 172 -4.97 5.13 9.93
N VAL A 173 -3.91 4.83 9.19
CA VAL A 173 -2.97 5.81 8.61
C VAL A 173 -2.92 5.64 7.10
N ILE A 174 -2.39 6.61 6.38
CA ILE A 174 -2.29 6.60 4.92
C ILE A 174 -0.88 7.01 4.49
N ILE A 175 -0.50 6.70 3.25
CA ILE A 175 0.87 6.91 2.76
C ILE A 175 1.36 8.35 2.92
N GLU A 176 0.51 9.35 2.77
CA GLU A 176 0.86 10.77 2.93
C GLU A 176 1.33 11.10 4.34
N ASP A 177 0.96 10.29 5.33
CA ASP A 177 1.34 10.48 6.74
C ASP A 177 2.83 10.17 7.01
N PHE A 178 3.48 9.42 6.12
CA PHE A 178 4.87 9.00 6.32
C PHE A 178 5.85 10.17 6.23
N PHE A 179 5.65 11.08 5.30
CA PHE A 179 6.55 12.22 5.15
C PHE A 179 6.64 13.07 6.43
N PRO A 180 5.54 13.58 7.01
CA PRO A 180 5.61 14.32 8.26
C PRO A 180 6.07 13.46 9.44
N THR A 181 5.76 12.16 9.46
CA THR A 181 6.19 11.23 10.52
C THR A 181 7.69 11.03 10.51
N ILE A 182 8.30 10.78 9.35
CA ILE A 182 9.75 10.59 9.21
C ILE A 182 10.50 11.87 9.61
N LEU A 183 9.99 13.04 9.21
CA LEU A 183 10.58 14.32 9.61
C LEU A 183 10.50 14.55 11.12
N GLU A 184 9.37 14.21 11.75
CA GLU A 184 9.25 14.33 13.21
C GLU A 184 10.16 13.35 13.93
N ILE A 185 10.30 12.11 13.48
CA ILE A 185 11.27 11.13 14.00
C ILE A 185 12.69 11.66 13.88
N ALA A 186 13.02 12.31 12.77
CA ALA A 186 14.32 12.92 12.53
C ALA A 186 14.55 14.22 13.33
N GLY A 187 13.59 14.67 14.13
CA GLY A 187 13.72 15.87 14.96
C GLY A 187 13.52 17.19 14.23
N ALA A 188 12.92 17.19 13.04
CA ALA A 188 12.59 18.41 12.31
C ALA A 188 11.58 19.27 13.10
N LYS A 189 11.96 20.50 13.44
CA LYS A 189 11.10 21.42 14.20
C LYS A 189 9.99 22.05 13.36
N LYS A 190 10.19 22.15 12.05
CA LYS A 190 9.26 22.74 11.10
C LYS A 190 9.38 22.03 9.76
N ILE A 191 8.25 21.62 9.22
CA ILE A 191 8.18 21.10 7.86
C ILE A 191 8.20 22.29 6.90
N GLN A 192 9.23 22.35 6.05
CA GLN A 192 9.30 23.27 4.93
C GLN A 192 9.17 22.44 3.65
N ALA A 193 8.03 22.55 3.00
CA ALA A 193 7.75 21.85 1.75
C ALA A 193 7.32 22.84 0.69
N PRO A 194 7.72 22.66 -0.59
CA PRO A 194 7.30 23.54 -1.69
C PRO A 194 5.82 23.34 -2.05
N GLN A 195 5.19 22.30 -1.52
CA GLN A 195 3.80 21.94 -1.76
C GLN A 195 3.05 21.70 -0.45
N VAL A 196 1.73 21.65 -0.53
CA VAL A 196 0.88 21.30 0.61
C VAL A 196 1.20 19.87 1.07
N VAL A 197 1.34 19.68 2.37
CA VAL A 197 1.51 18.36 3.01
C VAL A 197 0.16 17.91 3.52
N ASP A 198 -0.47 16.97 2.84
CA ASP A 198 -1.81 16.45 3.17
C ASP A 198 -1.79 15.52 4.39
N GLY A 199 -0.67 14.83 4.60
CA GLY A 199 -0.48 13.87 5.68
C GLY A 199 -0.34 14.48 7.06
N LYS A 200 -0.54 13.64 8.08
CA LYS A 200 -0.36 13.99 9.50
C LYS A 200 0.59 12.99 10.15
N SER A 201 1.55 13.48 10.92
CA SER A 201 2.45 12.58 11.65
C SER A 201 1.67 11.65 12.59
N PHE A 202 2.01 10.36 12.53
CA PHE A 202 1.50 9.33 13.43
C PHE A 202 2.48 8.98 14.56
N VAL A 203 3.47 9.79 14.83
CA VAL A 203 4.41 9.59 15.96
C VAL A 203 3.67 9.45 17.28
N ALA A 204 2.56 10.18 17.47
CA ALA A 204 1.73 10.04 18.67
C ALA A 204 1.24 8.60 18.87
N LEU A 205 0.82 7.92 17.80
CA LEU A 205 0.40 6.50 17.86
C LEU A 205 1.58 5.59 18.24
N LEU A 206 2.76 5.83 17.68
CA LEU A 206 3.97 5.05 18.00
C LEU A 206 4.38 5.16 19.46
N LYS A 207 4.06 6.28 20.10
CA LYS A 207 4.28 6.54 21.53
C LYS A 207 3.14 6.07 22.43
N GLY A 208 2.15 5.35 21.90
CA GLY A 208 0.98 4.88 22.65
C GLY A 208 -0.10 5.95 22.89
N GLY A 209 -0.01 7.08 22.21
CA GLY A 209 -1.05 8.13 22.22
C GLY A 209 -2.16 7.85 21.19
N SER A 210 -2.89 8.89 20.79
CA SER A 210 -4.03 8.78 19.88
C SER A 210 -3.99 9.79 18.75
N MET A 211 -4.70 9.47 17.67
CA MET A 211 -5.05 10.37 16.58
C MET A 211 -6.57 10.28 16.35
N ASN A 212 -7.16 11.28 15.69
CA ASN A 212 -8.57 11.25 15.33
C ASN A 212 -8.88 10.04 14.41
N PRO A 213 -9.58 9.01 14.90
CA PRO A 213 -9.89 7.81 14.10
C PRO A 213 -10.93 8.10 13.00
N ASN A 214 -11.67 9.20 13.11
CA ASN A 214 -12.70 9.62 12.15
C ASN A 214 -12.16 10.60 11.09
N ARG A 215 -10.83 10.75 10.99
CA ARG A 215 -10.21 11.51 9.91
C ARG A 215 -10.55 10.83 8.57
N PRO A 216 -11.09 11.57 7.58
CA PRO A 216 -11.36 10.98 6.28
C PRO A 216 -10.04 10.65 5.55
N LEU A 217 -9.94 9.43 5.05
CA LEU A 217 -8.85 8.95 4.20
C LEU A 217 -9.42 8.76 2.79
N LEU A 218 -8.80 9.43 1.80
CA LEU A 218 -9.31 9.49 0.43
C LEU A 218 -8.42 8.71 -0.52
N PHE A 219 -9.03 7.84 -1.34
CA PHE A 219 -8.38 7.06 -2.38
C PHE A 219 -9.07 7.38 -3.71
N HIS A 220 -8.36 8.00 -4.65
CA HIS A 220 -8.93 8.48 -5.89
C HIS A 220 -8.23 7.86 -7.09
N THR A 221 -8.94 7.04 -7.84
CA THR A 221 -8.45 6.33 -9.03
C THR A 221 -9.36 6.72 -10.21
N PRO A 222 -9.09 7.86 -10.87
CA PRO A 222 -9.98 8.37 -11.94
C PRO A 222 -9.86 7.62 -13.26
N ASN A 223 -8.85 6.74 -13.39
CA ASN A 223 -8.56 5.99 -14.61
C ASN A 223 -8.79 4.49 -14.41
N VAL A 224 -9.02 3.78 -15.52
CA VAL A 224 -9.01 2.31 -15.51
C VAL A 224 -7.58 1.83 -15.27
N TRP A 225 -7.40 0.90 -14.33
CA TRP A 225 -6.12 0.25 -14.10
C TRP A 225 -6.02 -1.08 -14.85
N GLY A 226 -4.88 -1.33 -15.52
CA GLY A 226 -4.59 -2.56 -16.26
C GLY A 226 -5.24 -2.60 -17.65
N GLU A 227 -4.99 -3.69 -18.39
CA GLU A 227 -5.48 -3.92 -19.75
C GLU A 227 -6.95 -4.42 -19.82
N GLY A 228 -7.64 -4.40 -18.71
CA GLY A 228 -9.03 -4.84 -18.64
C GLY A 228 -9.96 -3.92 -19.45
N ASN A 229 -10.78 -4.51 -20.29
CA ASN A 229 -11.80 -3.87 -21.12
C ASN A 229 -12.90 -3.20 -20.28
N GLY A 230 -12.65 -2.30 -19.39
CA GLY A 230 -13.66 -1.49 -18.71
C GLY A 230 -14.87 -2.20 -18.06
N ASN A 231 -15.12 -3.46 -18.44
CA ASN A 231 -16.21 -4.31 -17.95
C ASN A 231 -15.87 -5.09 -16.67
N ASN A 232 -14.61 -5.07 -16.23
CA ASN A 232 -14.27 -5.65 -14.94
C ASN A 232 -14.47 -4.59 -13.87
N SER A 233 -15.54 -4.69 -13.10
CA SER A 233 -15.90 -3.77 -12.01
C SER A 233 -14.78 -3.57 -10.97
N ARG A 234 -13.83 -4.50 -10.87
CA ARG A 234 -12.68 -4.44 -9.94
C ARG A 234 -11.77 -3.25 -10.18
N TYR A 235 -11.60 -2.86 -11.45
CA TYR A 235 -10.63 -1.86 -11.90
C TYR A 235 -11.30 -0.64 -12.55
N SER A 236 -12.58 -0.47 -12.32
CA SER A 236 -13.33 0.69 -12.78
C SER A 236 -12.86 1.95 -12.09
N PRO A 237 -12.87 3.09 -12.78
CA PRO A 237 -12.60 4.38 -12.17
C PRO A 237 -13.51 4.61 -10.97
N SER A 238 -12.91 4.91 -9.82
CA SER A 238 -13.66 5.11 -8.58
C SER A 238 -12.94 6.04 -7.61
N THR A 239 -13.69 6.54 -6.65
CA THR A 239 -13.16 7.20 -5.46
C THR A 239 -13.68 6.51 -4.23
N ALA A 240 -12.79 6.09 -3.33
CA ALA A 240 -13.17 5.60 -2.03
C ALA A 240 -12.78 6.59 -0.93
N MET A 241 -13.58 6.64 0.12
CA MET A 241 -13.27 7.38 1.35
C MET A 241 -13.60 6.52 2.56
N ARG A 242 -12.60 6.32 3.40
CA ARG A 242 -12.78 5.74 4.73
C ARG A 242 -12.90 6.86 5.77
N GLN A 243 -13.88 6.76 6.65
CA GLN A 243 -14.06 7.67 7.78
C GLN A 243 -14.52 6.87 9.00
N GLY A 244 -13.63 6.67 9.96
CA GLY A 244 -13.85 5.75 11.05
C GLY A 244 -14.04 4.31 10.56
N ASP A 245 -15.14 3.69 10.96
CA ASP A 245 -15.52 2.33 10.56
C ASP A 245 -16.25 2.28 9.21
N TRP A 246 -16.58 3.42 8.64
CA TRP A 246 -17.36 3.50 7.41
C TRP A 246 -16.48 3.74 6.19
N LYS A 247 -16.83 3.07 5.10
CA LYS A 247 -16.21 3.25 3.78
C LYS A 247 -17.28 3.47 2.72
N LEU A 248 -17.14 4.56 1.97
CA LEU A 248 -17.95 4.89 0.80
C LEU A 248 -17.10 4.75 -0.45
N ILE A 249 -17.60 4.03 -1.44
CA ILE A 249 -17.00 3.95 -2.78
C ILE A 249 -17.97 4.56 -3.76
N TYR A 250 -17.49 5.52 -4.56
CA TYR A 250 -18.21 6.10 -5.70
C TYR A 250 -17.62 5.60 -7.00
N TRP A 251 -18.41 4.85 -7.77
CA TRP A 251 -18.07 4.32 -9.07
C TRP A 251 -18.41 5.34 -10.15
N HIS A 252 -17.39 5.93 -10.77
CA HIS A 252 -17.55 7.04 -11.71
C HIS A 252 -18.36 6.70 -12.97
N PRO A 253 -18.18 5.52 -13.63
CA PRO A 253 -18.85 5.24 -14.91
C PRO A 253 -20.37 5.22 -14.82
N ASP A 254 -20.91 4.60 -13.79
CA ASP A 254 -22.35 4.37 -13.59
C ASP A 254 -22.95 5.18 -12.44
N GLN A 255 -22.13 6.02 -11.80
CA GLN A 255 -22.53 6.92 -10.72
C GLN A 255 -23.14 6.20 -9.50
N LYS A 256 -22.74 4.94 -9.27
CA LYS A 256 -23.22 4.14 -8.15
C LYS A 256 -22.40 4.31 -6.91
N PHE A 257 -23.05 4.04 -5.79
CA PHE A 257 -22.41 4.04 -4.48
C PHE A 257 -22.41 2.66 -3.85
N GLU A 258 -21.34 2.37 -3.11
CA GLU A 258 -21.29 1.26 -2.19
C GLU A 258 -20.84 1.79 -0.83
N LEU A 259 -21.54 1.39 0.22
CA LEU A 259 -21.30 1.79 1.59
C LEU A 259 -21.09 0.56 2.46
N PHE A 260 -20.00 0.51 3.19
CA PHE A 260 -19.65 -0.62 4.06
C PHE A 260 -19.33 -0.16 5.48
N ASN A 261 -19.71 -0.97 6.47
CA ASN A 261 -19.21 -0.86 7.83
C ASN A 261 -18.05 -1.87 8.00
N LEU A 262 -16.81 -1.40 7.88
CA LEU A 262 -15.62 -2.25 7.91
C LEU A 262 -15.36 -2.95 9.24
N LYS A 263 -16.00 -2.48 10.33
CA LYS A 263 -15.92 -3.14 11.63
C LYS A 263 -16.69 -4.45 11.64
N GLU A 264 -17.84 -4.49 10.96
CA GLU A 264 -18.73 -5.64 10.90
C GLU A 264 -18.52 -6.46 9.62
N ASP A 265 -18.05 -5.82 8.55
CA ASP A 265 -17.94 -6.38 7.20
C ASP A 265 -16.61 -5.94 6.54
N ILE A 266 -15.50 -6.51 7.00
CA ILE A 266 -14.17 -6.23 6.46
C ILE A 266 -14.01 -6.75 5.02
N SER A 267 -14.83 -7.74 4.64
CA SER A 267 -14.83 -8.35 3.30
C SER A 267 -15.62 -7.55 2.27
N GLU A 268 -16.34 -6.48 2.70
CA GLU A 268 -17.13 -5.61 1.82
C GLU A 268 -18.17 -6.41 1.00
N GLU A 269 -18.84 -7.36 1.64
CA GLU A 269 -19.83 -8.23 1.02
C GLU A 269 -21.26 -7.64 1.02
N HIS A 270 -21.55 -6.74 1.98
CA HIS A 270 -22.89 -6.20 2.24
C HIS A 270 -22.94 -4.70 1.98
N ASN A 271 -23.37 -4.32 0.77
CA ASN A 271 -23.56 -2.92 0.42
C ASN A 271 -24.79 -2.32 1.14
N LEU A 272 -24.54 -1.32 1.99
CA LEU A 272 -25.57 -0.63 2.80
C LEU A 272 -26.05 0.69 2.18
N ALA A 273 -25.65 1.02 0.95
CA ALA A 273 -25.93 2.34 0.35
C ALA A 273 -27.43 2.65 0.25
N GLU A 274 -28.24 1.68 -0.17
CA GLU A 274 -29.71 1.84 -0.28
C GLU A 274 -30.40 1.92 1.10
N GLN A 275 -29.83 1.25 2.11
CA GLN A 275 -30.37 1.22 3.47
C GLN A 275 -30.01 2.47 4.27
N GLN A 276 -28.94 3.18 3.89
CA GLN A 276 -28.43 4.37 4.59
C GLN A 276 -28.17 5.56 3.66
N PRO A 277 -29.18 6.03 2.91
CA PRO A 277 -28.98 7.09 1.92
C PRO A 277 -28.47 8.40 2.52
N GLU A 278 -28.90 8.76 3.73
CA GLU A 278 -28.44 9.99 4.40
C GLU A 278 -26.96 9.92 4.80
N ARG A 279 -26.44 8.74 5.16
CA ARG A 279 -25.02 8.53 5.39
C ARG A 279 -24.23 8.65 4.08
N VAL A 280 -24.73 8.05 3.00
CA VAL A 280 -24.11 8.20 1.66
C VAL A 280 -24.04 9.67 1.28
N LYS A 281 -25.12 10.45 1.42
CA LYS A 281 -25.15 11.90 1.12
C LYS A 281 -24.14 12.67 1.97
N ALA A 282 -24.07 12.39 3.26
CA ALA A 282 -23.12 13.05 4.16
C ALA A 282 -21.66 12.76 3.80
N MET A 283 -21.34 11.49 3.57
CA MET A 283 -19.98 11.10 3.17
C MET A 283 -19.62 11.58 1.76
N ALA A 284 -20.55 11.56 0.81
CA ALA A 284 -20.34 12.09 -0.55
C ALA A 284 -20.02 13.60 -0.53
N ARG A 285 -20.69 14.40 0.33
CA ARG A 285 -20.36 15.82 0.52
C ARG A 285 -18.91 15.98 1.02
N THR A 286 -18.50 15.21 2.03
CA THR A 286 -17.12 15.24 2.55
C THR A 286 -16.11 14.84 1.47
N MET A 287 -16.39 13.76 0.75
CA MET A 287 -15.57 13.26 -0.36
C MET A 287 -15.40 14.35 -1.44
N THR A 288 -16.49 14.98 -1.87
CA THR A 288 -16.46 16.05 -2.86
C THR A 288 -15.65 17.27 -2.38
N ALA A 289 -15.81 17.66 -1.12
CA ALA A 289 -15.04 18.78 -0.55
C ALA A 289 -13.54 18.51 -0.60
N LEU A 290 -13.10 17.30 -0.19
CA LEU A 290 -11.70 16.89 -0.24
C LEU A 290 -11.15 16.81 -1.66
N LEU A 291 -11.90 16.25 -2.60
CA LEU A 291 -11.50 16.18 -4.01
C LEU A 291 -11.29 17.60 -4.60
N LYS A 292 -12.18 18.52 -4.29
CA LYS A 292 -12.07 19.92 -4.74
C LYS A 292 -10.90 20.66 -4.10
N GLU A 293 -10.73 20.50 -2.78
CA GLU A 293 -9.60 21.07 -2.01
C GLU A 293 -8.26 20.64 -2.61
N ARG A 294 -8.14 19.36 -2.94
CA ARG A 294 -6.94 18.77 -3.53
C ARG A 294 -6.81 18.96 -5.04
N LYS A 295 -7.76 19.65 -5.66
CA LYS A 295 -7.82 19.88 -7.12
C LYS A 295 -7.75 18.57 -7.90
N ALA A 296 -8.44 17.53 -7.40
CA ALA A 296 -8.43 16.21 -7.99
C ALA A 296 -9.00 16.24 -9.42
N GLN A 297 -8.34 15.52 -10.32
CA GLN A 297 -8.77 15.40 -11.70
C GLN A 297 -9.92 14.40 -11.79
N MET A 298 -11.11 14.88 -12.12
CA MET A 298 -12.27 14.02 -12.33
C MET A 298 -12.24 13.40 -13.74
N PRO A 299 -12.69 12.13 -13.89
CA PRO A 299 -12.77 11.50 -15.20
C PRO A 299 -13.84 12.15 -16.09
N THR A 300 -13.70 11.93 -17.39
CA THR A 300 -14.71 12.30 -18.38
C THR A 300 -15.30 11.04 -19.04
N TYR A 301 -16.52 11.17 -19.52
CA TYR A 301 -17.21 10.05 -20.19
C TYR A 301 -16.56 9.74 -21.54
N LYS A 302 -16.36 8.43 -21.78
CA LYS A 302 -16.00 7.90 -23.10
C LYS A 302 -17.24 7.75 -23.96
N LYS A 303 -17.05 7.57 -25.27
CA LYS A 303 -18.12 7.20 -26.21
C LYS A 303 -18.80 5.90 -25.75
N ASN A 304 -20.11 5.82 -25.91
CA ASN A 304 -20.92 4.66 -25.50
C ASN A 304 -20.80 4.29 -24.00
N ASN A 305 -20.77 5.27 -23.12
CA ASN A 305 -20.72 5.05 -21.68
C ASN A 305 -22.10 4.61 -21.11
N PRO A 306 -22.12 3.90 -19.96
CA PRO A 306 -23.36 3.40 -19.34
C PRO A 306 -24.36 4.49 -18.95
N ALA A 307 -23.89 5.70 -18.67
CA ALA A 307 -24.74 6.83 -18.29
C ALA A 307 -25.42 7.51 -19.47
N GLY A 308 -25.13 7.13 -20.72
CA GLY A 308 -25.65 7.80 -21.92
C GLY A 308 -25.20 9.25 -22.09
N ALA A 309 -24.17 9.66 -21.35
CA ALA A 309 -23.66 11.02 -21.36
C ALA A 309 -22.83 11.31 -22.62
N ARG A 310 -22.79 12.61 -23.02
CA ARG A 310 -21.96 13.07 -24.15
C ARG A 310 -20.49 12.76 -23.89
N GLU A 311 -19.78 12.25 -24.90
CA GLU A 311 -18.35 12.04 -24.86
C GLU A 311 -17.62 13.33 -24.45
N GLY A 312 -16.66 13.21 -23.55
CA GLY A 312 -15.90 14.33 -23.00
C GLY A 312 -16.61 15.12 -21.91
N ALA A 313 -17.89 14.84 -21.64
CA ALA A 313 -18.57 15.47 -20.50
C ALA A 313 -17.93 15.00 -19.17
N PRO A 314 -17.77 15.88 -18.16
CA PRO A 314 -17.26 15.48 -16.87
C PRO A 314 -18.23 14.57 -16.14
N VAL A 315 -17.68 13.56 -15.44
CA VAL A 315 -18.47 12.74 -14.52
C VAL A 315 -18.92 13.63 -13.33
N PRO A 316 -20.18 13.52 -12.87
CA PRO A 316 -20.65 14.27 -11.72
C PRO A 316 -19.79 14.05 -10.46
N TRP A 317 -19.69 15.09 -9.67
CA TRP A 317 -19.10 14.96 -8.34
C TRP A 317 -19.92 14.02 -7.46
N PRO A 318 -19.31 13.34 -6.47
CA PRO A 318 -20.02 12.38 -5.61
C PRO A 318 -21.28 12.97 -4.95
N ASP A 319 -21.24 14.22 -4.46
CA ASP A 319 -22.40 14.89 -3.84
C ASP A 319 -23.55 15.14 -4.83
N GLN A 320 -23.22 15.49 -6.08
CA GLN A 320 -24.22 15.69 -7.14
C GLN A 320 -24.91 14.36 -7.52
N ALA A 321 -24.15 13.28 -7.56
CA ALA A 321 -24.71 11.94 -7.79
C ALA A 321 -25.56 11.47 -6.60
N ALA A 322 -25.08 11.66 -5.38
CA ALA A 322 -25.80 11.28 -4.15
C ALA A 322 -27.08 12.08 -3.92
N ALA A 323 -27.21 13.29 -4.47
CA ALA A 323 -28.44 14.07 -4.38
C ALA A 323 -29.65 13.41 -5.08
N ARG A 324 -29.42 12.37 -5.89
CA ARG A 324 -30.45 11.61 -6.60
C ARG A 324 -30.95 10.39 -5.82
N LEU A 325 -30.28 10.03 -4.71
CA LEU A 325 -30.72 9.02 -3.74
C LEU A 325 -31.80 9.58 -2.80
#